data_107256d5a6841241c0d83f3d0a43492c
#
_entry.id   107256d5a6841241c0d83f3d0a43492c
#
_cell.length_a   1.000
_cell.length_b   1.000
_cell.length_c   1.000
_cell.angle_alpha   90.00
_cell.angle_beta   90.00
_cell.angle_gamma   90.00
#
_symmetry.space_group_name_H-M   'P 1'
#
loop_
_entity.id
_entity.type
_entity.pdbx_description
1 polymer ?
#
loop_
_entity_poly.entity_id
_entity_poly.type
_entity_poly.pdbx_seq_one_letter_code
_entity_poly.pdbx_strand_id
1 'polypeptide(L)'
;TCPYCGNPTVLGGKLSGKLKPEYILPFKMDKNAAIAQLTKYYKGKAFLPKAFKSQNHIAEIQGVYVPFWLFDAEADARGSYDGQVSESHREGDYRVTTTQHYDVRREGTATFARVPVDGSSKMPDEHMDSIEPFDYSELKPFSTAYLPGFLADKFDVTAEDSRQRADSRCAGTLRSALEKTVSGYETCSARESNTTIKRGKDHYALMPVWMLNTKWRGKDFLFAMNGQTGKLVGD
;
A
#
# COMPACT_ATOMS: atom_id res chain seq x y z
N THR A 1 15.21 19.64 8.49
CA THR A 1 14.02 19.22 9.25
C THR A 1 13.61 17.82 8.87
N CYS A 2 13.16 17.01 9.80
CA CYS A 2 12.62 15.69 9.55
C CYS A 2 11.32 15.81 8.76
N PRO A 3 11.16 15.15 7.59
CA PRO A 3 9.94 15.23 6.81
C PRO A 3 8.74 14.52 7.49
N TYR A 4 9.01 13.67 8.50
CA TYR A 4 8.02 12.88 9.20
C TYR A 4 7.39 13.61 10.40
N CYS A 5 8.20 14.29 11.22
CA CYS A 5 7.74 14.95 12.43
C CYS A 5 8.05 16.46 12.48
N GLY A 6 8.68 17.01 11.44
CA GLY A 6 9.03 18.43 11.36
C GLY A 6 10.19 18.87 12.28
N ASN A 7 10.78 17.99 13.08
CA ASN A 7 11.87 18.34 13.99
C ASN A 7 13.20 18.52 13.25
N PRO A 8 14.12 19.36 13.76
CA PRO A 8 15.46 19.46 13.20
C PRO A 8 16.17 18.08 13.25
N THR A 9 16.68 17.63 12.13
CA THR A 9 17.46 16.39 12.04
C THR A 9 18.71 16.59 11.23
N VAL A 10 19.78 15.94 11.63
CA VAL A 10 20.97 15.77 10.79
C VAL A 10 20.84 14.39 10.15
N LEU A 11 20.59 14.35 8.84
CA LEU A 11 20.62 13.11 8.06
C LEU A 11 22.08 12.66 7.96
N GLY A 12 22.53 11.91 8.94
CA GLY A 12 23.86 11.32 8.99
C GLY A 12 23.78 9.83 8.63
N GLY A 13 24.45 9.46 7.57
CA GLY A 13 24.67 8.05 7.24
C GLY A 13 24.73 7.82 5.73
N LYS A 14 25.82 7.23 5.26
CA LYS A 14 25.98 6.84 3.87
C LYS A 14 25.10 5.60 3.60
N LEU A 15 24.36 5.61 2.49
CA LEU A 15 23.70 4.43 1.93
C LEU A 15 24.78 3.50 1.35
N SER A 16 25.45 2.74 2.20
CA SER A 16 26.58 1.88 1.84
C SER A 16 26.56 0.58 2.64
N GLY A 17 27.22 -0.46 2.14
CA GLY A 17 27.20 -1.77 2.75
C GLY A 17 25.81 -2.39 2.77
N LYS A 18 25.38 -2.95 3.91
CA LYS A 18 24.04 -3.54 4.09
C LYS A 18 22.89 -2.54 3.95
N LEU A 19 23.17 -1.24 4.05
CA LEU A 19 22.18 -0.16 3.90
C LEU A 19 22.09 0.36 2.45
N LYS A 20 22.83 -0.24 1.51
CA LYS A 20 22.79 0.14 0.10
C LYS A 20 21.58 -0.51 -0.56
N PRO A 21 20.64 0.28 -1.13
CA PRO A 21 19.54 -0.27 -1.90
C PRO A 21 20.03 -1.04 -3.14
N GLU A 22 19.27 -2.04 -3.56
CA GLU A 22 19.46 -2.69 -4.86
C GLU A 22 18.84 -1.85 -5.98
N TYR A 23 17.66 -1.30 -5.69
CA TYR A 23 16.86 -0.57 -6.66
C TYR A 23 16.46 0.81 -6.16
N ILE A 24 16.13 1.67 -7.11
CA ILE A 24 15.49 2.96 -6.89
C ILE A 24 14.42 3.18 -7.96
N LEU A 25 13.29 3.71 -7.56
CA LEU A 25 12.26 4.17 -8.48
C LEU A 25 12.38 5.69 -8.60
N PRO A 26 12.76 6.24 -9.77
CA PRO A 26 12.93 7.67 -9.92
C PRO A 26 11.63 8.47 -9.74
N PHE A 27 11.73 9.69 -9.19
CA PHE A 27 10.62 10.63 -9.24
C PHE A 27 10.25 10.95 -10.69
N LYS A 28 8.96 10.88 -11.03
CA LYS A 28 8.39 11.39 -12.28
C LYS A 28 7.77 12.77 -12.12
N MET A 29 7.23 13.01 -10.94
CA MET A 29 6.55 14.24 -10.60
C MET A 29 7.54 15.20 -9.93
N ASP A 30 7.68 16.39 -10.48
CA ASP A 30 8.46 17.46 -9.88
C ASP A 30 7.71 18.13 -8.71
N LYS A 31 8.40 19.00 -7.98
CA LYS A 31 7.83 19.69 -6.82
C LYS A 31 6.63 20.58 -7.18
N ASN A 32 6.63 21.22 -8.34
CA ASN A 32 5.55 22.11 -8.75
C ASN A 32 4.28 21.31 -9.07
N ALA A 33 4.42 20.17 -9.73
CA ALA A 33 3.32 19.26 -9.99
C ALA A 33 2.75 18.67 -8.68
N ALA A 34 3.59 18.32 -7.71
CA ALA A 34 3.18 17.85 -6.40
C ALA A 34 2.39 18.93 -5.63
N ILE A 35 2.88 20.18 -5.63
CA ILE A 35 2.17 21.34 -5.05
C ILE A 35 0.80 21.54 -5.71
N ALA A 36 0.72 21.46 -7.03
CA ALA A 36 -0.52 21.62 -7.77
C ALA A 36 -1.56 20.53 -7.40
N GLN A 37 -1.12 19.27 -7.32
CA GLN A 37 -1.96 18.13 -6.89
C GLN A 37 -2.46 18.31 -5.47
N LEU A 38 -1.60 18.66 -4.52
CA LEU A 38 -1.97 18.90 -3.14
C LEU A 38 -2.96 20.07 -3.01
N THR A 39 -2.70 21.17 -3.75
CA THR A 39 -3.62 22.31 -3.77
C THR A 39 -5.01 21.93 -4.30
N LYS A 40 -5.07 21.09 -5.34
CA LYS A 40 -6.33 20.57 -5.88
C LYS A 40 -7.07 19.72 -4.86
N TYR A 41 -6.36 18.85 -4.16
CA TYR A 41 -6.92 18.00 -3.11
C TYR A 41 -7.54 18.83 -1.98
N TYR A 42 -6.85 19.89 -1.53
CA TYR A 42 -7.34 20.74 -0.46
C TYR A 42 -8.51 21.65 -0.88
N LYS A 43 -8.63 22.01 -2.16
CA LYS A 43 -9.78 22.80 -2.66
C LYS A 43 -11.10 22.05 -2.48
N GLY A 44 -11.10 20.72 -2.60
CA GLY A 44 -12.30 19.88 -2.42
C GLY A 44 -12.76 19.71 -0.97
N LYS A 45 -11.95 20.16 0.01
CA LYS A 45 -12.22 19.95 1.44
C LYS A 45 -12.68 21.27 2.10
N ALA A 46 -13.99 21.50 2.19
CA ALA A 46 -14.57 22.77 2.66
C ALA A 46 -14.19 23.07 4.13
N PHE A 47 -14.11 22.06 4.99
CA PHE A 47 -13.86 22.19 6.44
C PHE A 47 -12.38 22.17 6.83
N LEU A 48 -11.46 22.07 5.87
CA LEU A 48 -10.03 22.06 6.16
C LEU A 48 -9.58 23.43 6.67
N PRO A 49 -8.86 23.50 7.83
CA PRO A 49 -8.37 24.75 8.39
C PRO A 49 -7.47 25.53 7.42
N LYS A 50 -7.49 26.87 7.51
CA LYS A 50 -6.70 27.75 6.62
C LYS A 50 -5.20 27.48 6.70
N ALA A 51 -4.68 27.02 7.84
CA ALA A 51 -3.28 26.66 8.03
C ALA A 51 -2.78 25.63 7.02
N PHE A 52 -3.61 24.64 6.67
CA PHE A 52 -3.28 23.61 5.68
C PHE A 52 -3.27 24.14 4.24
N LYS A 53 -4.05 25.20 3.97
CA LYS A 53 -4.24 25.78 2.62
C LYS A 53 -3.26 26.90 2.30
N SER A 54 -2.40 27.29 3.27
CA SER A 54 -1.41 28.34 3.08
C SER A 54 -0.40 27.95 2.00
N GLN A 55 -0.19 28.81 1.02
CA GLN A 55 0.77 28.57 -0.07
C GLN A 55 2.20 28.38 0.46
N ASN A 56 2.60 29.15 1.47
CA ASN A 56 3.91 29.02 2.08
C ASN A 56 4.09 27.65 2.73
N HIS A 57 3.06 27.16 3.41
CA HIS A 57 3.09 25.84 4.04
C HIS A 57 3.10 24.71 3.00
N ILE A 58 2.25 24.79 1.96
CA ILE A 58 2.24 23.81 0.87
C ILE A 58 3.60 23.76 0.15
N ALA A 59 4.30 24.89 0.05
CA ALA A 59 5.63 24.94 -0.55
C ALA A 59 6.72 24.23 0.26
N GLU A 60 6.45 23.87 1.51
CA GLU A 60 7.35 23.08 2.37
C GLU A 60 7.36 21.58 2.04
N ILE A 61 6.51 21.13 1.08
CA ILE A 61 6.50 19.74 0.63
C ILE A 61 7.90 19.29 0.20
N GLN A 62 8.29 18.10 0.66
CA GLN A 62 9.62 17.53 0.43
C GLN A 62 9.52 16.18 -0.29
N GLY A 63 10.38 15.98 -1.28
CA GLY A 63 10.56 14.68 -1.91
C GLY A 63 11.49 13.81 -1.07
N VAL A 64 11.04 12.64 -0.73
CA VAL A 64 11.75 11.67 0.11
C VAL A 64 11.78 10.32 -0.59
N TYR A 65 12.95 9.74 -0.69
CA TYR A 65 13.10 8.34 -1.03
C TYR A 65 12.89 7.51 0.23
N VAL A 66 11.76 6.81 0.28
CA VAL A 66 11.36 5.95 1.40
C VAL A 66 11.86 4.53 1.16
N PRO A 67 12.43 3.85 2.18
CA PRO A 67 12.87 2.46 2.05
C PRO A 67 11.67 1.52 1.94
N PHE A 68 11.75 0.59 1.02
CA PHE A 68 10.78 -0.50 0.84
C PHE A 68 11.48 -1.82 0.66
N TRP A 69 10.88 -2.86 1.19
CA TRP A 69 11.17 -4.23 0.86
C TRP A 69 10.21 -4.72 -0.21
N LEU A 70 10.72 -5.34 -1.25
CA LEU A 70 9.96 -5.91 -2.34
C LEU A 70 10.14 -7.42 -2.30
N PHE A 71 9.06 -8.14 -1.99
CA PHE A 71 9.08 -9.58 -1.77
C PHE A 71 8.56 -10.35 -2.98
N ASP A 72 9.28 -11.38 -3.37
CA ASP A 72 8.79 -12.41 -4.28
C ASP A 72 8.23 -13.58 -3.47
N ALA A 73 7.15 -14.19 -3.94
CA ALA A 73 6.54 -15.35 -3.31
C ALA A 73 5.73 -16.18 -4.30
N GLU A 74 5.59 -17.47 -4.00
CA GLU A 74 4.56 -18.35 -4.58
C GLU A 74 3.55 -18.69 -3.48
N ALA A 75 2.28 -18.67 -3.79
CA ALA A 75 1.22 -18.99 -2.86
C ALA A 75 0.30 -20.06 -3.43
N ASP A 76 -0.07 -21.01 -2.58
CA ASP A 76 -1.09 -22.02 -2.84
C ASP A 76 -2.23 -21.83 -1.84
N ALA A 77 -3.46 -21.73 -2.32
CA ALA A 77 -4.61 -21.60 -1.45
C ALA A 77 -5.72 -22.61 -1.78
N ARG A 78 -6.42 -23.02 -0.75
CA ARG A 78 -7.63 -23.85 -0.82
C ARG A 78 -8.71 -23.22 0.04
N GLY A 79 -9.92 -23.13 -0.49
CA GLY A 79 -11.07 -22.60 0.22
C GLY A 79 -12.32 -23.47 0.05
N SER A 80 -13.13 -23.55 1.07
CA SER A 80 -14.47 -24.14 1.03
C SER A 80 -15.51 -23.06 1.35
N TYR A 81 -16.63 -23.12 0.66
CA TYR A 81 -17.70 -22.14 0.74
C TYR A 81 -19.04 -22.84 0.80
N ASP A 82 -20.00 -22.24 1.52
CA ASP A 82 -21.41 -22.61 1.49
C ASP A 82 -22.16 -21.72 0.50
N GLY A 83 -22.50 -22.28 -0.66
CA GLY A 83 -23.31 -21.62 -1.67
C GLY A 83 -24.79 -21.98 -1.46
N GLN A 84 -25.68 -20.99 -1.58
CA GLN A 84 -27.11 -21.20 -1.38
C GLN A 84 -27.89 -20.67 -2.58
N VAL A 85 -28.90 -21.43 -2.99
CA VAL A 85 -29.90 -21.05 -3.98
C VAL A 85 -31.27 -21.30 -3.38
N SER A 86 -32.14 -20.30 -3.39
CA SER A 86 -33.49 -20.39 -2.82
C SER A 86 -34.56 -20.21 -3.89
N GLU A 87 -35.51 -21.12 -3.94
CA GLU A 87 -36.68 -21.01 -4.78
C GLU A 87 -37.92 -20.83 -3.91
N SER A 88 -38.78 -19.89 -4.25
CA SER A 88 -40.02 -19.67 -3.53
C SER A 88 -41.21 -19.79 -4.49
N HIS A 89 -42.20 -20.57 -4.06
CA HIS A 89 -43.49 -20.68 -4.74
C HIS A 89 -44.64 -20.51 -3.76
N ARG A 90 -45.82 -20.25 -4.28
CA ARG A 90 -47.03 -20.12 -3.47
C ARG A 90 -47.84 -21.41 -3.52
N GLU A 91 -48.20 -21.93 -2.34
CA GLU A 91 -49.05 -23.10 -2.19
C GLU A 91 -50.24 -22.70 -1.30
N GLY A 92 -51.37 -22.44 -1.93
CA GLY A 92 -52.53 -21.87 -1.24
C GLY A 92 -52.24 -20.50 -0.65
N ASP A 93 -52.44 -20.36 0.68
CA ASP A 93 -52.16 -19.11 1.41
C ASP A 93 -50.72 -19.05 1.96
N TYR A 94 -49.90 -20.07 1.71
CA TYR A 94 -48.51 -20.14 2.19
C TYR A 94 -47.52 -19.80 1.08
N ARG A 95 -46.39 -19.22 1.49
CA ARG A 95 -45.19 -19.09 0.67
C ARG A 95 -44.20 -20.16 1.13
N VAL A 96 -43.95 -21.11 0.25
CA VAL A 96 -42.95 -22.15 0.49
C VAL A 96 -41.63 -21.73 -0.14
N THR A 97 -40.59 -21.76 0.68
CA THR A 97 -39.21 -21.48 0.22
C THR A 97 -38.35 -22.72 0.45
N THR A 98 -37.76 -23.19 -0.63
CA THR A 98 -36.80 -24.30 -0.60
C THR A 98 -35.39 -23.72 -0.81
N THR A 99 -34.49 -23.95 0.15
CA THR A 99 -33.10 -23.52 0.03
C THR A 99 -32.22 -24.73 -0.20
N GLN A 100 -31.45 -24.71 -1.28
CA GLN A 100 -30.45 -25.72 -1.59
C GLN A 100 -29.08 -25.22 -1.15
N HIS A 101 -28.32 -26.05 -0.46
CA HIS A 101 -26.95 -25.78 0.01
C HIS A 101 -25.94 -26.55 -0.83
N TYR A 102 -24.88 -25.88 -1.21
CA TYR A 102 -23.81 -26.42 -2.02
C TYR A 102 -22.47 -26.30 -1.29
N ASP A 103 -21.74 -27.40 -1.15
CA ASP A 103 -20.35 -27.38 -0.70
C ASP A 103 -19.44 -27.06 -1.89
N VAL A 104 -18.97 -25.82 -1.96
CA VAL A 104 -18.15 -25.31 -3.06
C VAL A 104 -16.70 -25.29 -2.64
N ARG A 105 -15.83 -25.92 -3.43
CA ARG A 105 -14.39 -25.94 -3.19
C ARG A 105 -13.66 -25.20 -4.30
N ARG A 106 -12.66 -24.44 -3.92
CA ARG A 106 -11.75 -23.74 -4.84
C ARG A 106 -10.32 -23.94 -4.38
N GLU A 107 -9.45 -24.15 -5.33
CA GLU A 107 -8.01 -24.13 -5.11
C GLU A 107 -7.32 -23.37 -6.24
N GLY A 108 -6.17 -22.81 -5.94
CA GLY A 108 -5.40 -22.08 -6.90
C GLY A 108 -4.03 -21.72 -6.39
N THR A 109 -3.16 -21.41 -7.36
CA THR A 109 -1.79 -20.97 -7.12
C THR A 109 -1.58 -19.59 -7.73
N ALA A 110 -0.70 -18.79 -7.11
CA ALA A 110 -0.30 -17.51 -7.66
C ALA A 110 1.18 -17.25 -7.41
N THR A 111 1.84 -16.63 -8.38
CA THR A 111 3.19 -16.11 -8.22
C THR A 111 3.11 -14.61 -8.01
N PHE A 112 3.77 -14.13 -6.98
CA PHE A 112 3.87 -12.73 -6.63
C PHE A 112 5.28 -12.24 -6.87
N ALA A 113 5.41 -11.12 -7.57
CA ALA A 113 6.67 -10.46 -7.77
C ALA A 113 6.62 -9.06 -7.17
N ARG A 114 7.63 -8.73 -6.37
CA ARG A 114 7.82 -7.38 -5.82
C ARG A 114 6.64 -6.88 -4.98
N VAL A 115 6.11 -7.72 -4.10
CA VAL A 115 5.09 -7.30 -3.13
C VAL A 115 5.72 -6.27 -2.18
N PRO A 116 5.26 -5.02 -2.19
CA PRO A 116 5.92 -3.97 -1.43
C PRO A 116 5.51 -3.99 0.03
N VAL A 117 6.46 -3.71 0.90
CA VAL A 117 6.24 -3.37 2.31
C VAL A 117 7.24 -2.28 2.66
N ASP A 118 6.78 -1.18 3.23
CA ASP A 118 7.70 -0.13 3.67
C ASP A 118 8.60 -0.63 4.80
N GLY A 119 9.84 -0.15 4.78
CA GLY A 119 10.88 -0.51 5.74
C GLY A 119 11.16 0.59 6.76
N SER A 120 10.19 1.47 7.03
CA SER A 120 10.37 2.62 7.93
C SER A 120 9.29 2.70 8.98
N SER A 121 9.66 2.57 10.24
CA SER A 121 8.76 2.77 11.39
C SER A 121 8.28 4.23 11.56
N LYS A 122 8.86 5.17 10.80
CA LYS A 122 8.53 6.59 10.85
C LYS A 122 7.28 6.96 10.07
N MET A 123 6.85 6.05 9.19
CA MET A 123 5.67 6.23 8.35
C MET A 123 4.54 5.34 8.84
N PRO A 124 3.30 5.84 8.88
CA PRO A 124 2.15 4.97 9.06
C PRO A 124 2.04 4.00 7.86
N ASP A 125 2.00 2.71 8.14
CA ASP A 125 1.83 1.65 7.13
C ASP A 125 0.64 1.93 6.21
N GLU A 126 -0.49 2.40 6.79
CA GLU A 126 -1.72 2.72 6.06
C GLU A 126 -1.52 3.81 5.01
N HIS A 127 -0.63 4.80 5.29
CA HIS A 127 -0.30 5.84 4.32
C HIS A 127 0.49 5.25 3.16
N MET A 128 1.47 4.39 3.45
CA MET A 128 2.31 3.77 2.42
C MET A 128 1.49 2.82 1.54
N ASP A 129 0.61 2.01 2.12
CA ASP A 129 -0.32 1.17 1.36
C ASP A 129 -1.29 2.00 0.51
N SER A 130 -1.77 3.13 1.04
CA SER A 130 -2.74 3.99 0.35
C SER A 130 -2.19 4.69 -0.88
N ILE A 131 -0.90 4.99 -0.94
CA ILE A 131 -0.28 5.63 -2.13
C ILE A 131 0.12 4.64 -3.23
N GLU A 132 0.01 3.33 -2.99
CA GLU A 132 0.22 2.31 -4.03
C GLU A 132 -0.91 2.36 -5.09
N PRO A 133 -0.72 1.85 -6.32
CA PRO A 133 0.47 1.12 -6.79
C PRO A 133 1.59 2.02 -7.29
N PHE A 134 2.79 1.48 -7.28
CA PHE A 134 3.94 1.96 -8.05
C PHE A 134 4.11 1.12 -9.32
N ASP A 135 4.62 1.70 -10.39
CA ASP A 135 5.00 0.97 -11.60
C ASP A 135 6.44 0.45 -11.46
N TYR A 136 6.57 -0.79 -11.05
CA TYR A 136 7.86 -1.45 -10.83
C TYR A 136 8.63 -1.76 -12.11
N SER A 137 8.01 -1.63 -13.28
CA SER A 137 8.73 -1.77 -14.56
C SER A 137 9.80 -0.69 -14.75
N GLU A 138 9.68 0.41 -14.03
CA GLU A 138 10.57 1.56 -14.09
C GLU A 138 11.67 1.55 -13.02
N LEU A 139 11.74 0.52 -12.19
CA LEU A 139 12.83 0.34 -11.24
C LEU A 139 14.18 0.35 -11.98
N LYS A 140 15.13 1.10 -11.40
CA LYS A 140 16.51 1.19 -11.88
C LYS A 140 17.45 0.63 -10.83
N PRO A 141 18.61 0.09 -11.23
CA PRO A 141 19.68 -0.18 -10.28
C PRO A 141 20.00 1.09 -9.48
N PHE A 142 20.20 0.95 -8.18
CA PHE A 142 20.46 2.10 -7.33
C PHE A 142 21.72 2.87 -7.75
N SER A 143 21.57 4.18 -7.88
CA SER A 143 22.67 5.10 -8.07
C SER A 143 22.43 6.37 -7.26
N THR A 144 23.47 6.91 -6.65
CA THR A 144 23.42 8.18 -5.94
C THR A 144 23.10 9.37 -6.84
N ALA A 145 23.20 9.22 -8.16
CA ALA A 145 22.82 10.23 -9.15
C ALA A 145 21.33 10.61 -9.12
N TYR A 146 20.47 9.75 -8.55
CA TYR A 146 19.03 10.01 -8.39
C TYR A 146 18.70 10.81 -7.12
N LEU A 147 19.65 10.98 -6.19
CA LEU A 147 19.38 11.60 -4.89
C LEU A 147 19.42 13.14 -4.86
N PRO A 148 20.17 13.86 -5.75
CA PRO A 148 20.24 15.31 -5.68
C PRO A 148 18.86 15.98 -5.72
N GLY A 149 18.60 16.86 -4.73
CA GLY A 149 17.33 17.57 -4.59
C GLY A 149 16.26 16.82 -3.77
N PHE A 150 16.53 15.58 -3.35
CA PHE A 150 15.64 14.76 -2.56
C PHE A 150 16.30 14.32 -1.25
N LEU A 151 15.49 14.05 -0.25
CA LEU A 151 15.93 13.33 0.94
C LEU A 151 15.89 11.83 0.68
N ALA A 152 16.75 11.07 1.35
CA ALA A 152 16.70 9.62 1.31
C ALA A 152 16.78 9.07 2.73
N ASP A 153 15.84 8.23 3.09
CA ASP A 153 15.85 7.52 4.36
C ASP A 153 16.40 6.10 4.18
N LYS A 154 16.84 5.52 5.26
CA LYS A 154 17.28 4.12 5.34
C LYS A 154 16.26 3.31 6.12
N PHE A 155 16.16 2.02 5.85
CA PHE A 155 15.27 1.16 6.61
C PHE A 155 15.68 1.11 8.08
N ASP A 156 14.70 1.05 8.96
CA ASP A 156 14.80 0.74 10.40
C ASP A 156 13.93 -0.47 10.78
N VAL A 157 13.13 -0.98 9.83
CA VAL A 157 12.41 -2.26 9.90
C VAL A 157 13.07 -3.23 8.92
N THR A 158 13.48 -4.40 9.40
CA THR A 158 14.20 -5.37 8.57
C THR A 158 13.28 -6.11 7.59
N ALA A 159 13.87 -6.76 6.58
CA ALA A 159 13.11 -7.62 5.67
C ALA A 159 12.39 -8.75 6.43
N GLU A 160 13.04 -9.33 7.44
CA GLU A 160 12.44 -10.42 8.23
C GLU A 160 11.22 -9.93 9.03
N ASP A 161 11.31 -8.75 9.65
CA ASP A 161 10.20 -8.16 10.41
C ASP A 161 9.02 -7.79 9.49
N SER A 162 9.31 -7.39 8.24
CA SER A 162 8.31 -7.02 7.23
C SER A 162 7.64 -8.22 6.55
N ARG A 163 8.24 -9.43 6.64
CA ARG A 163 7.78 -10.62 5.90
C ARG A 163 6.35 -11.03 6.21
N GLN A 164 5.98 -11.02 7.48
CA GLN A 164 4.62 -11.42 7.87
C GLN A 164 3.56 -10.56 7.19
N ARG A 165 3.83 -9.26 7.01
CA ARG A 165 2.92 -8.35 6.32
C ARG A 165 2.85 -8.68 4.83
N ALA A 166 4.00 -8.97 4.18
CA ALA A 166 4.03 -9.41 2.79
C ALA A 166 3.26 -10.72 2.59
N ASP A 167 3.49 -11.72 3.46
CA ASP A 167 2.78 -13.02 3.41
C ASP A 167 1.25 -12.81 3.55
N SER A 168 0.82 -11.93 4.46
CA SER A 168 -0.61 -11.60 4.64
C SER A 168 -1.22 -10.94 3.41
N ARG A 169 -0.48 -10.06 2.72
CA ARG A 169 -0.91 -9.42 1.45
C ARG A 169 -1.06 -10.45 0.33
N CYS A 170 -0.10 -11.37 0.19
CA CYS A 170 -0.17 -12.47 -0.78
C CYS A 170 -1.36 -13.37 -0.51
N ALA A 171 -1.52 -13.83 0.74
CA ALA A 171 -2.61 -14.70 1.15
C ALA A 171 -3.98 -14.04 0.94
N GLY A 172 -4.14 -12.78 1.32
CA GLY A 172 -5.37 -12.01 1.13
C GLY A 172 -5.73 -11.85 -0.34
N THR A 173 -4.73 -11.54 -1.18
CA THR A 173 -4.93 -11.38 -2.63
C THR A 173 -5.39 -12.69 -3.28
N LEU A 174 -4.72 -13.81 -3.00
CA LEU A 174 -5.08 -15.10 -3.57
C LEU A 174 -6.44 -15.57 -3.07
N ARG A 175 -6.76 -15.38 -1.78
CA ARG A 175 -8.07 -15.69 -1.22
C ARG A 175 -9.17 -14.91 -1.92
N SER A 176 -9.02 -13.59 -2.07
CA SER A 176 -9.99 -12.75 -2.78
C SER A 176 -10.14 -13.14 -4.25
N ALA A 177 -9.06 -13.61 -4.90
CA ALA A 177 -9.14 -14.14 -6.25
C ALA A 177 -9.95 -15.44 -6.32
N LEU A 178 -9.79 -16.36 -5.37
CA LEU A 178 -10.58 -17.60 -5.28
C LEU A 178 -12.05 -17.30 -5.01
N GLU A 179 -12.36 -16.41 -4.06
CA GLU A 179 -13.73 -16.00 -3.73
C GLU A 179 -14.48 -15.46 -4.97
N LYS A 180 -13.81 -14.65 -5.79
CA LYS A 180 -14.39 -14.12 -7.04
C LYS A 180 -14.73 -15.20 -8.07
N THR A 181 -14.15 -16.39 -7.97
CA THR A 181 -14.48 -17.52 -8.85
C THR A 181 -15.74 -18.28 -8.42
N VAL A 182 -16.24 -18.02 -7.21
CA VAL A 182 -17.47 -18.62 -6.69
C VAL A 182 -18.66 -17.80 -7.17
N SER A 183 -19.37 -18.33 -8.17
CA SER A 183 -20.51 -17.67 -8.80
C SER A 183 -21.67 -18.66 -9.02
N GLY A 184 -22.86 -18.13 -9.29
CA GLY A 184 -24.06 -18.94 -9.55
C GLY A 184 -24.89 -19.25 -8.30
N TYR A 185 -24.58 -18.63 -7.17
CA TYR A 185 -25.31 -18.76 -5.89
C TYR A 185 -25.93 -17.41 -5.52
N GLU A 186 -27.09 -17.41 -4.86
CA GLU A 186 -27.72 -16.19 -4.33
C GLU A 186 -26.93 -15.62 -3.15
N THR A 187 -26.48 -16.51 -2.30
CA THR A 187 -25.57 -16.19 -1.20
C THR A 187 -24.39 -17.16 -1.19
N CYS A 188 -23.24 -16.67 -0.76
CA CYS A 188 -22.06 -17.49 -0.60
C CYS A 188 -21.29 -17.04 0.64
N SER A 189 -20.99 -17.95 1.55
CA SER A 189 -20.20 -17.69 2.73
C SER A 189 -18.95 -18.58 2.77
N ALA A 190 -17.80 -18.00 3.09
CA ALA A 190 -16.58 -18.77 3.30
C ALA A 190 -16.68 -19.58 4.60
N ARG A 191 -16.27 -20.85 4.55
CA ARG A 191 -16.18 -21.75 5.73
C ARG A 191 -14.74 -21.85 6.19
N GLU A 192 -13.87 -22.37 5.33
CA GLU A 192 -12.47 -22.59 5.64
C GLU A 192 -11.60 -22.07 4.49
N SER A 193 -10.46 -21.53 4.85
CA SER A 193 -9.44 -21.15 3.88
C SER A 193 -8.06 -21.44 4.47
N ASN A 194 -7.25 -22.14 3.69
CA ASN A 194 -5.84 -22.39 4.02
C ASN A 194 -4.97 -21.83 2.88
N THR A 195 -3.90 -21.16 3.27
CA THR A 195 -2.93 -20.62 2.31
C THR A 195 -1.53 -20.95 2.79
N THR A 196 -0.73 -21.50 1.90
CA THR A 196 0.69 -21.77 2.11
C THR A 196 1.50 -20.82 1.26
N ILE A 197 2.46 -20.14 1.87
CA ILE A 197 3.37 -19.20 1.19
C ILE A 197 4.76 -19.82 1.12
N LYS A 198 5.26 -19.95 -0.11
CA LYS A 198 6.65 -20.27 -0.38
C LYS A 198 7.39 -18.98 -0.69
N ARG A 199 8.24 -18.56 0.24
CA ARG A 199 8.97 -17.30 0.19
C ARG A 199 10.06 -17.34 -0.88
N GLY A 200 10.13 -16.30 -1.71
CA GLY A 200 11.17 -16.06 -2.69
C GLY A 200 12.24 -15.08 -2.20
N LYS A 201 12.73 -14.25 -3.11
CA LYS A 201 13.73 -13.23 -2.82
C LYS A 201 13.08 -12.00 -2.18
N ASP A 202 13.88 -11.26 -1.45
CA ASP A 202 13.58 -9.92 -0.96
C ASP A 202 14.60 -8.93 -1.54
N HIS A 203 14.11 -7.78 -1.95
CA HIS A 203 14.90 -6.72 -2.56
C HIS A 203 14.69 -5.42 -1.81
N TYR A 204 15.80 -4.74 -1.49
CA TYR A 204 15.74 -3.41 -0.91
C TYR A 204 15.66 -2.35 -2.00
N ALA A 205 14.62 -1.52 -1.95
CA ALA A 205 14.38 -0.46 -2.91
C ALA A 205 14.05 0.88 -2.24
N LEU A 206 14.34 1.98 -2.95
CA LEU A 206 13.92 3.31 -2.57
C LEU A 206 12.75 3.77 -3.45
N MET A 207 11.64 4.16 -2.81
CA MET A 207 10.43 4.62 -3.49
C MET A 207 10.23 6.13 -3.36
N PRO A 208 9.81 6.82 -4.43
CA PRO A 208 9.65 8.26 -4.44
C PRO A 208 8.34 8.66 -3.76
N VAL A 209 8.41 9.44 -2.69
CA VAL A 209 7.25 9.93 -1.95
C VAL A 209 7.37 11.42 -1.71
N TRP A 210 6.38 12.20 -2.10
CA TRP A 210 6.23 13.58 -1.69
C TRP A 210 5.53 13.64 -0.34
N MET A 211 6.09 14.38 0.61
CA MET A 211 5.62 14.42 2.00
C MET A 211 5.46 15.85 2.49
N LEU A 212 4.41 16.07 3.27
CA LEU A 212 4.18 17.31 4.00
C LEU A 212 3.65 16.98 5.39
N ASN A 213 4.34 17.46 6.42
CA ASN A 213 3.87 17.40 7.80
C ASN A 213 3.27 18.76 8.18
N THR A 214 2.09 18.74 8.77
CA THR A 214 1.38 19.93 9.25
C THR A 214 1.11 19.82 10.73
N LYS A 215 1.64 20.73 11.54
CA LYS A 215 1.27 20.84 12.96
C LYS A 215 0.05 21.74 13.14
N TRP A 216 -1.02 21.20 13.71
CA TRP A 216 -2.21 21.98 14.01
C TRP A 216 -2.82 21.56 15.36
N ARG A 217 -3.04 22.53 16.23
CA ARG A 217 -3.57 22.32 17.60
C ARG A 217 -2.80 21.25 18.38
N GLY A 218 -1.47 21.23 18.25
CA GLY A 218 -0.59 20.29 18.97
C GLY A 218 -0.59 18.86 18.42
N LYS A 219 -1.26 18.60 17.28
CA LYS A 219 -1.23 17.32 16.58
C LYS A 219 -0.45 17.45 15.28
N ASP A 220 0.23 16.36 14.91
CA ASP A 220 0.88 16.20 13.62
C ASP A 220 -0.09 15.56 12.64
N PHE A 221 -0.15 16.10 11.42
CA PHE A 221 -0.93 15.60 10.28
C PHE A 221 0.04 15.36 9.14
N LEU A 222 0.09 14.12 8.68
CA LEU A 222 0.99 13.73 7.61
C LEU A 222 0.22 13.61 6.30
N PHE A 223 0.78 14.24 5.28
CA PHE A 223 0.35 14.06 3.90
C PHE A 223 1.46 13.32 3.14
N ALA A 224 1.07 12.30 2.38
CA ALA A 224 1.97 11.54 1.51
C ALA A 224 1.39 11.42 0.09
N MET A 225 2.26 11.49 -0.91
CA MET A 225 1.89 11.35 -2.32
C MET A 225 2.93 10.51 -3.05
N ASN A 226 2.48 9.55 -3.83
CA ASN A 226 3.31 8.77 -4.73
C ASN A 226 4.00 9.70 -5.75
N GLY A 227 5.33 9.74 -5.73
CA GLY A 227 6.14 10.61 -6.59
C GLY A 227 6.17 10.21 -8.06
N GLN A 228 5.60 9.05 -8.40
CA GLN A 228 5.46 8.56 -9.76
C GLN A 228 4.05 8.78 -10.31
N THR A 229 3.02 8.41 -9.57
CA THR A 229 1.63 8.38 -10.05
C THR A 229 0.80 9.60 -9.60
N GLY A 230 1.24 10.29 -8.56
CA GLY A 230 0.50 11.40 -7.95
C GLY A 230 -0.65 10.96 -7.05
N LYS A 231 -0.83 9.64 -6.79
CA LYS A 231 -1.81 9.16 -5.83
C LYS A 231 -1.44 9.63 -4.43
N LEU A 232 -2.41 10.15 -3.69
CA LEU A 232 -2.16 10.85 -2.44
C LEU A 232 -3.08 10.40 -1.32
N VAL A 233 -2.60 10.54 -0.09
CA VAL A 233 -3.31 10.31 1.15
C VAL A 233 -2.96 11.40 2.15
N GLY A 234 -3.83 11.69 3.09
CA GLY A 234 -3.59 12.60 4.20
C GLY A 234 -4.64 12.41 5.28
N ASP A 235 -4.24 12.66 6.52
CA ASP A 235 -5.06 12.62 7.73
C ASP A 235 -6.23 13.62 7.70
#